data_879e8c073f5fbf0afbc36f782e26fbfc
#
_entry.id   879e8c073f5fbf0afbc36f782e26fbfc
#
_cell.length_a   1.000
_cell.length_b   1.000
_cell.length_c   1.000
_cell.angle_alpha   90.00
_cell.angle_beta   90.00
_cell.angle_gamma   90.00
#
_symmetry.space_group_name_H-M   'P 1'
#
loop_
_entity.id
_entity.type
_entity.pdbx_description
1 polymer ?
#
loop_
_entity_poly.entity_id
_entity_poly.type
_entity_poly.pdbx_seq_one_letter_code
_entity_poly.pdbx_strand_id
1 'polypeptide(L)'
;MTAEREAALHALEERLGYRWSSLALLDRALTHASLANETATPRRGDNEALEFLGDAVLGMIVTDQLHRRDPDGAEGAKSRRRARLVSEPSLARRAADLGLPELLLLGKGEEKTGGRAKAALWANAYEALVAALYLDGGFEAARRFVGADFARDVLASDEELDDAKSRLQELLQAQGRPVPRYGVVEEEGPSHRRRFRVECRLDDGTVTSGEGYSKKAAQQEAARGMLRLKAPGDAL
;
A
#
# COMPACT_ATOMS: atom_id res chain seq x y z
N MET A 1 14.97 8.08 -25.29
CA MET A 1 14.25 6.85 -24.88
C MET A 1 14.49 5.82 -25.95
N THR A 2 14.68 4.54 -25.58
CA THR A 2 14.81 3.43 -26.55
C THR A 2 13.42 3.01 -27.02
N ALA A 3 13.33 2.36 -28.21
CA ALA A 3 12.04 1.85 -28.71
C ALA A 3 11.39 0.81 -27.78
N GLU A 4 12.21 -0.03 -27.10
CA GLU A 4 11.72 -0.99 -26.11
C GLU A 4 11.12 -0.28 -24.89
N ARG A 5 11.76 0.78 -24.41
CA ARG A 5 11.25 1.57 -23.28
C ARG A 5 9.94 2.25 -23.63
N GLU A 6 9.85 2.81 -24.81
CA GLU A 6 8.64 3.46 -25.33
C GLU A 6 7.49 2.48 -25.44
N ALA A 7 7.72 1.28 -25.98
CA ALA A 7 6.72 0.20 -26.03
C ALA A 7 6.25 -0.22 -24.64
N ALA A 8 7.16 -0.32 -23.66
CA ALA A 8 6.83 -0.68 -22.29
C ALA A 8 5.95 0.40 -21.60
N LEU A 9 6.21 1.69 -21.86
CA LEU A 9 5.40 2.79 -21.35
C LEU A 9 4.03 2.83 -22.02
N HIS A 10 3.92 2.56 -23.32
CA HIS A 10 2.63 2.44 -23.99
C HIS A 10 1.79 1.26 -23.45
N ALA A 11 2.42 0.13 -23.13
CA ALA A 11 1.72 -0.97 -22.46
C ALA A 11 1.23 -0.58 -21.05
N LEU A 12 1.94 0.29 -20.35
CA LEU A 12 1.48 0.84 -19.07
C LEU A 12 0.30 1.80 -19.27
N GLU A 13 0.31 2.68 -20.28
CA GLU A 13 -0.81 3.54 -20.65
C GLU A 13 -2.11 2.73 -20.84
N GLU A 14 -2.04 1.61 -21.54
CA GLU A 14 -3.19 0.73 -21.77
C GLU A 14 -3.74 0.15 -20.46
N ARG A 15 -2.87 -0.29 -19.55
CA ARG A 15 -3.26 -0.78 -18.23
C ARG A 15 -3.91 0.30 -17.36
N LEU A 16 -3.42 1.53 -17.46
CA LEU A 16 -3.92 2.68 -16.71
C LEU A 16 -5.18 3.30 -17.33
N GLY A 17 -5.50 2.96 -18.59
CA GLY A 17 -6.59 3.59 -19.35
C GLY A 17 -6.37 5.10 -19.56
N TYR A 18 -5.10 5.54 -19.62
CA TYR A 18 -4.72 6.93 -19.78
C TYR A 18 -3.61 7.09 -20.81
N ARG A 19 -3.75 8.05 -21.71
CA ARG A 19 -2.74 8.42 -22.71
C ARG A 19 -2.05 9.72 -22.31
N TRP A 20 -0.73 9.68 -22.15
CA TRP A 20 0.05 10.87 -21.84
C TRP A 20 0.25 11.76 -23.06
N SER A 21 0.17 13.06 -22.83
CA SER A 21 0.60 14.07 -23.82
C SER A 21 2.11 14.01 -24.03
N SER A 22 2.85 13.62 -22.99
CA SER A 22 4.30 13.42 -23.05
C SER A 22 4.74 12.20 -22.24
N LEU A 23 5.17 11.14 -22.92
CA LEU A 23 5.77 9.96 -22.27
C LEU A 23 7.01 10.28 -21.43
N ALA A 24 7.67 11.43 -21.67
CA ALA A 24 8.83 11.84 -20.87
C ALA A 24 8.46 12.08 -19.40
N LEU A 25 7.24 12.53 -19.11
CA LEU A 25 6.78 12.73 -17.75
C LEU A 25 6.53 11.38 -17.05
N LEU A 26 5.93 10.41 -17.74
CA LEU A 26 5.76 9.06 -17.24
C LEU A 26 7.13 8.36 -17.03
N ASP A 27 8.04 8.50 -17.98
CA ASP A 27 9.42 7.95 -17.88
C ASP A 27 10.15 8.53 -16.67
N ARG A 28 9.99 9.83 -16.41
CA ARG A 28 10.54 10.49 -15.23
C ARG A 28 9.94 9.95 -13.93
N ALA A 29 8.64 9.73 -13.85
CA ALA A 29 7.97 9.16 -12.67
C ALA A 29 8.50 7.76 -12.32
N LEU A 30 9.01 7.04 -13.31
CA LEU A 30 9.58 5.69 -13.16
C LEU A 30 11.12 5.70 -13.12
N THR A 31 11.76 6.86 -12.96
CA THR A 31 13.23 7.01 -12.89
C THR A 31 13.63 7.36 -11.45
N HIS A 32 14.34 6.44 -10.79
CA HIS A 32 14.85 6.65 -9.43
C HIS A 32 16.10 7.54 -9.43
N ALA A 33 16.30 8.31 -8.35
CA ALA A 33 17.44 9.22 -8.18
C ALA A 33 18.80 8.55 -8.34
N SER A 34 18.94 7.27 -8.00
CA SER A 34 20.19 6.54 -8.18
C SER A 34 20.66 6.50 -9.64
N LEU A 35 19.75 6.40 -10.60
CA LEU A 35 20.11 6.44 -12.03
C LEU A 35 20.47 7.86 -12.47
N ALA A 36 19.73 8.86 -12.00
CA ALA A 36 20.01 10.26 -12.33
C ALA A 36 21.42 10.67 -11.86
N ASN A 37 21.85 10.19 -10.70
CA ASN A 37 23.17 10.45 -10.12
C ASN A 37 24.32 9.72 -10.83
N GLU A 38 24.05 8.58 -11.49
CA GLU A 38 25.06 7.85 -12.26
C GLU A 38 25.26 8.40 -13.68
N THR A 39 24.27 9.14 -14.19
CA THR A 39 24.34 9.69 -15.55
C THR A 39 24.85 11.12 -15.50
N ALA A 40 26.03 11.36 -16.10
CA ALA A 40 26.64 12.71 -16.22
C ALA A 40 25.82 13.72 -17.04
N THR A 41 24.66 13.32 -17.54
CA THR A 41 23.76 14.17 -18.31
C THR A 41 22.54 14.55 -17.47
N PRO A 42 22.35 15.83 -17.09
CA PRO A 42 21.20 16.32 -16.31
C PRO A 42 19.84 16.23 -17.03
N ARG A 43 19.72 15.47 -18.09
CA ARG A 43 18.54 15.46 -19.00
C ARG A 43 17.38 14.59 -18.55
N ARG A 44 17.59 13.68 -17.60
CA ARG A 44 16.49 12.93 -16.97
C ARG A 44 16.40 13.38 -15.52
N GLY A 45 15.41 14.18 -15.18
CA GLY A 45 15.06 14.37 -13.78
C GLY A 45 14.63 13.01 -13.19
N ASP A 46 14.82 12.84 -11.89
CA ASP A 46 14.32 11.71 -11.13
C ASP A 46 12.85 11.92 -10.69
N ASN A 47 12.34 10.95 -9.94
CA ASN A 47 10.97 10.94 -9.45
C ASN A 47 10.78 11.62 -8.08
N GLU A 48 11.82 12.05 -7.37
CA GLU A 48 11.69 12.59 -5.99
C GLU A 48 10.73 13.78 -5.91
N ALA A 49 10.85 14.75 -6.83
CA ALA A 49 9.94 15.90 -6.86
C ALA A 49 8.50 15.51 -7.25
N LEU A 50 8.32 14.46 -8.04
CA LEU A 50 7.01 13.93 -8.40
C LEU A 50 6.42 13.13 -7.25
N GLU A 51 7.20 12.32 -6.53
CA GLU A 51 6.80 11.64 -5.30
C GLU A 51 6.23 12.65 -4.29
N PHE A 52 7.00 13.71 -3.97
CA PHE A 52 6.55 14.76 -3.05
C PHE A 52 5.20 15.39 -3.46
N LEU A 53 5.03 15.71 -4.74
CA LEU A 53 3.76 16.24 -5.25
C LEU A 53 2.66 15.19 -5.23
N GLY A 54 3.00 13.96 -5.58
CA GLY A 54 2.07 12.83 -5.67
C GLY A 54 1.47 12.44 -4.33
N ASP A 55 2.28 12.42 -3.26
CA ASP A 55 1.78 12.20 -1.90
C ASP A 55 0.67 13.21 -1.55
N ALA A 56 0.90 14.49 -1.80
CA ALA A 56 -0.08 15.53 -1.51
C ALA A 56 -1.37 15.36 -2.34
N VAL A 57 -1.25 15.11 -3.65
CA VAL A 57 -2.40 14.91 -4.56
C VAL A 57 -3.18 13.65 -4.17
N LEU A 58 -2.49 12.55 -3.94
CA LEU A 58 -3.06 11.28 -3.50
C LEU A 58 -3.80 11.45 -2.16
N GLY A 59 -3.13 12.06 -1.19
CA GLY A 59 -3.69 12.32 0.13
C GLY A 59 -4.98 13.15 0.06
N MET A 60 -5.01 14.19 -0.79
CA MET A 60 -6.20 15.00 -1.03
C MET A 60 -7.34 14.17 -1.64
N ILE A 61 -7.07 13.39 -2.69
CA ILE A 61 -8.10 12.60 -3.39
C ILE A 61 -8.70 11.54 -2.45
N VAL A 62 -7.86 10.82 -1.73
CA VAL A 62 -8.32 9.79 -0.77
C VAL A 62 -9.13 10.44 0.37
N THR A 63 -8.70 11.61 0.86
CA THR A 63 -9.44 12.36 1.88
C THR A 63 -10.82 12.79 1.39
N ASP A 64 -10.93 13.32 0.18
CA ASP A 64 -12.22 13.72 -0.44
C ASP A 64 -13.16 12.51 -0.56
N GLN A 65 -12.65 11.35 -1.01
CA GLN A 65 -13.46 10.13 -1.12
C GLN A 65 -13.97 9.63 0.23
N LEU A 66 -13.10 9.62 1.25
CA LEU A 66 -13.49 9.22 2.61
C LEU A 66 -14.52 10.16 3.20
N HIS A 67 -14.36 11.48 2.98
CA HIS A 67 -15.34 12.47 3.44
C HIS A 67 -16.69 12.31 2.74
N ARG A 68 -16.71 12.14 1.41
CA ARG A 68 -17.97 11.93 0.65
C ARG A 68 -18.69 10.65 1.05
N ARG A 69 -17.94 9.60 1.40
CA ARG A 69 -18.53 8.35 1.87
C ARG A 69 -19.22 8.49 3.23
N ASP A 70 -18.63 9.23 4.14
CA ASP A 70 -19.08 9.40 5.51
C ASP A 70 -18.83 10.86 5.96
N PRO A 71 -19.72 11.80 5.55
CA PRO A 71 -19.52 13.22 5.85
C PRO A 71 -19.47 13.51 7.36
N ASP A 72 -20.31 12.83 8.13
CA ASP A 72 -20.49 13.05 9.57
C ASP A 72 -19.59 12.16 10.45
N GLY A 73 -18.84 11.25 9.84
CA GLY A 73 -17.95 10.34 10.55
C GLY A 73 -16.82 11.06 11.29
N ALA A 74 -16.39 10.49 12.42
CA ALA A 74 -15.38 11.05 13.29
C ALA A 74 -14.05 11.31 12.54
N GLU A 75 -13.47 12.49 12.71
CA GLU A 75 -12.21 12.92 12.08
C GLU A 75 -11.08 11.90 12.33
N GLY A 76 -10.91 11.46 13.58
CA GLY A 76 -9.86 10.51 13.93
C GLY A 76 -9.98 9.16 13.22
N ALA A 77 -11.21 8.67 12.94
CA ALA A 77 -11.43 7.45 12.17
C ALA A 77 -11.01 7.65 10.70
N LYS A 78 -11.44 8.77 10.09
CA LYS A 78 -11.05 9.13 8.71
C LYS A 78 -9.55 9.29 8.56
N SER A 79 -8.89 9.95 9.51
CA SER A 79 -7.44 10.14 9.50
C SER A 79 -6.67 8.82 9.61
N ARG A 80 -7.07 7.91 10.51
CA ARG A 80 -6.47 6.57 10.60
C ARG A 80 -6.69 5.77 9.31
N ARG A 81 -7.90 5.85 8.74
CA ARG A 81 -8.23 5.16 7.50
C ARG A 81 -7.41 5.68 6.33
N ARG A 82 -7.31 7.01 6.17
CA ARG A 82 -6.44 7.62 5.17
C ARG A 82 -5.00 7.13 5.32
N ALA A 83 -4.40 7.26 6.52
CA ALA A 83 -3.02 6.84 6.77
C ALA A 83 -2.77 5.38 6.37
N ARG A 84 -3.74 4.50 6.56
CA ARG A 84 -3.67 3.09 6.14
C ARG A 84 -3.71 2.93 4.63
N LEU A 85 -4.64 3.61 3.96
CA LEU A 85 -4.83 3.54 2.51
C LEU A 85 -3.61 4.04 1.75
N VAL A 86 -2.97 5.12 2.22
CA VAL A 86 -1.78 5.72 1.60
C VAL A 86 -0.47 5.28 2.25
N SER A 87 -0.48 4.20 3.03
CA SER A 87 0.74 3.66 3.64
C SER A 87 1.67 3.01 2.61
N GLU A 88 2.98 3.03 2.85
CA GLU A 88 3.98 2.37 1.99
C GLU A 88 3.58 0.94 1.58
N PRO A 89 3.16 0.03 2.50
CA PRO A 89 2.76 -1.32 2.09
C PRO A 89 1.53 -1.35 1.18
N SER A 90 0.59 -0.41 1.34
CA SER A 90 -0.58 -0.30 0.47
C SER A 90 -0.21 0.18 -0.93
N LEU A 91 0.61 1.23 -1.01
CA LEU A 91 1.05 1.79 -2.30
C LEU A 91 1.99 0.84 -3.03
N ALA A 92 2.90 0.17 -2.32
CA ALA A 92 3.78 -0.83 -2.92
C ALA A 92 3.02 -2.00 -3.55
N ARG A 93 1.95 -2.49 -2.89
CA ARG A 93 1.07 -3.51 -3.47
C ARG A 93 0.43 -3.02 -4.77
N ARG A 94 -0.13 -1.81 -4.78
CA ARG A 94 -0.74 -1.20 -5.97
C ARG A 94 0.26 -1.02 -7.11
N ALA A 95 1.46 -0.56 -6.78
CA ALA A 95 2.55 -0.47 -7.74
C ALA A 95 2.89 -1.84 -8.36
N ALA A 96 2.92 -2.90 -7.54
CA ALA A 96 3.16 -4.27 -8.02
C ALA A 96 2.01 -4.77 -8.91
N ASP A 97 0.75 -4.51 -8.53
CA ASP A 97 -0.43 -4.87 -9.33
C ASP A 97 -0.43 -4.19 -10.71
N LEU A 98 0.15 -2.98 -10.80
CA LEU A 98 0.37 -2.24 -12.04
C LEU A 98 1.65 -2.65 -12.79
N GLY A 99 2.50 -3.51 -12.24
CA GLY A 99 3.78 -3.90 -12.82
C GLY A 99 4.79 -2.74 -12.88
N LEU A 100 4.74 -1.80 -11.92
CA LEU A 100 5.70 -0.68 -11.87
C LEU A 100 7.12 -1.13 -11.49
N PRO A 101 7.33 -2.13 -10.61
CA PRO A 101 8.67 -2.59 -10.24
C PRO A 101 9.55 -2.97 -11.43
N GLU A 102 8.97 -3.63 -12.45
CA GLU A 102 9.67 -4.04 -13.66
C GLU A 102 10.01 -2.86 -14.56
N LEU A 103 9.26 -1.78 -14.44
CA LEU A 103 9.43 -0.56 -15.23
C LEU A 103 10.35 0.47 -14.57
N LEU A 104 10.72 0.28 -13.30
CA LEU A 104 11.63 1.19 -12.60
C LEU A 104 13.00 1.22 -13.24
N LEU A 105 13.51 2.42 -13.48
CA LEU A 105 14.87 2.68 -13.90
C LEU A 105 15.73 2.99 -12.66
N LEU A 106 16.66 2.10 -12.35
CA LEU A 106 17.57 2.17 -11.21
C LEU A 106 19.01 2.34 -11.66
N GLY A 107 19.81 3.00 -10.85
CA GLY A 107 21.27 2.99 -11.01
C GLY A 107 21.86 1.60 -10.72
N LYS A 108 23.03 1.32 -11.27
CA LYS A 108 23.73 0.02 -11.11
C LYS A 108 24.01 -0.32 -9.65
N GLY A 109 24.30 0.69 -8.82
CA GLY A 109 24.53 0.54 -7.39
C GLY A 109 23.27 0.07 -6.68
N GLU A 110 22.15 0.73 -6.92
CA GLU A 110 20.86 0.41 -6.33
C GLU A 110 20.35 -0.97 -6.77
N GLU A 111 20.51 -1.29 -8.07
CA GLU A 111 20.15 -2.59 -8.61
C GLU A 111 20.92 -3.73 -7.91
N LYS A 112 22.25 -3.57 -7.75
CA LYS A 112 23.12 -4.56 -7.09
C LYS A 112 22.77 -4.80 -5.62
N THR A 113 22.25 -3.78 -4.92
CA THR A 113 21.81 -3.88 -3.52
C THR A 113 20.36 -4.37 -3.35
N GLY A 114 19.75 -4.84 -4.43
CA GLY A 114 18.38 -5.37 -4.41
C GLY A 114 17.31 -4.28 -4.38
N GLY A 115 17.62 -3.07 -4.85
CA GLY A 115 16.70 -1.93 -4.87
C GLY A 115 15.36 -2.24 -5.53
N ARG A 116 15.39 -3.02 -6.63
CA ARG A 116 14.16 -3.43 -7.34
C ARG A 116 13.16 -4.21 -6.48
N ALA A 117 13.60 -4.85 -5.40
CA ALA A 117 12.75 -5.58 -4.47
C ALA A 117 12.29 -4.74 -3.26
N LYS A 118 12.69 -3.46 -3.16
CA LYS A 118 12.34 -2.59 -2.03
C LYS A 118 10.93 -2.01 -2.21
N ALA A 119 10.05 -2.32 -1.26
CA ALA A 119 8.68 -1.82 -1.24
C ALA A 119 8.59 -0.28 -1.25
N ALA A 120 9.52 0.40 -0.57
CA ALA A 120 9.59 1.85 -0.55
C ALA A 120 9.75 2.45 -1.96
N LEU A 121 10.62 1.88 -2.81
CA LEU A 121 10.81 2.37 -4.19
C LEU A 121 9.56 2.18 -5.05
N TRP A 122 8.78 1.13 -4.78
CA TRP A 122 7.52 0.89 -5.47
C TRP A 122 6.45 1.91 -5.06
N ALA A 123 6.36 2.19 -3.75
CA ALA A 123 5.44 3.19 -3.21
C ALA A 123 5.74 4.59 -3.77
N ASN A 124 7.02 4.98 -3.74
CA ASN A 124 7.48 6.27 -4.29
C ASN A 124 7.16 6.40 -5.79
N ALA A 125 7.33 5.31 -6.56
CA ALA A 125 6.96 5.30 -7.97
C ALA A 125 5.45 5.43 -8.19
N TYR A 126 4.63 4.87 -7.31
CA TYR A 126 3.18 5.02 -7.37
C TYR A 126 2.76 6.47 -7.12
N GLU A 127 3.32 7.12 -6.11
CA GLU A 127 3.08 8.55 -5.84
C GLU A 127 3.55 9.42 -7.00
N ALA A 128 4.75 9.15 -7.52
CA ALA A 128 5.26 9.86 -8.69
C ALA A 128 4.37 9.69 -9.94
N LEU A 129 3.77 8.51 -10.12
CA LEU A 129 2.78 8.24 -11.18
C LEU A 129 1.52 9.09 -11.01
N VAL A 130 1.01 9.22 -9.78
CA VAL A 130 -0.14 10.09 -9.47
C VAL A 130 0.17 11.55 -9.80
N ALA A 131 1.38 12.02 -9.45
CA ALA A 131 1.83 13.37 -9.83
C ALA A 131 1.94 13.55 -11.34
N ALA A 132 2.46 12.54 -12.05
CA ALA A 132 2.56 12.60 -13.51
C ALA A 132 1.17 12.70 -14.17
N LEU A 133 0.19 11.95 -13.69
CA LEU A 133 -1.21 12.06 -14.14
C LEU A 133 -1.78 13.45 -13.85
N TYR A 134 -1.50 13.98 -12.66
CA TYR A 134 -1.94 15.32 -12.29
C TYR A 134 -1.33 16.42 -13.17
N LEU A 135 -0.04 16.34 -13.44
CA LEU A 135 0.66 17.36 -14.25
C LEU A 135 0.31 17.30 -15.74
N ASP A 136 0.04 16.11 -16.28
CA ASP A 136 -0.29 15.90 -17.68
C ASP A 136 -1.78 16.14 -17.98
N GLY A 137 -2.69 15.61 -17.14
CA GLY A 137 -4.13 15.62 -17.36
C GLY A 137 -4.95 16.38 -16.33
N GLY A 138 -4.28 17.11 -15.43
CA GLY A 138 -4.94 17.86 -14.36
C GLY A 138 -5.52 17.00 -13.24
N PHE A 139 -6.14 17.66 -12.28
CA PHE A 139 -6.71 17.02 -11.09
C PHE A 139 -7.71 15.90 -11.43
N GLU A 140 -8.53 16.09 -12.45
CA GLU A 140 -9.56 15.11 -12.83
C GLU A 140 -8.97 13.79 -13.39
N ALA A 141 -7.81 13.84 -14.05
CA ALA A 141 -7.11 12.63 -14.49
C ALA A 141 -6.60 11.83 -13.29
N ALA A 142 -5.90 12.49 -12.36
CA ALA A 142 -5.43 11.87 -11.13
C ALA A 142 -6.61 11.34 -10.27
N ARG A 143 -7.69 12.12 -10.13
CA ARG A 143 -8.88 11.74 -9.37
C ARG A 143 -9.57 10.50 -9.95
N ARG A 144 -9.70 10.39 -11.27
CA ARG A 144 -10.28 9.20 -11.92
C ARG A 144 -9.43 7.96 -11.68
N PHE A 145 -8.11 8.06 -11.85
CA PHE A 145 -7.19 6.95 -11.63
C PHE A 145 -7.23 6.49 -10.18
N VAL A 146 -6.93 7.37 -9.22
CA VAL A 146 -6.93 7.05 -7.79
C VAL A 146 -8.32 6.59 -7.34
N GLY A 147 -9.39 7.22 -7.87
CA GLY A 147 -10.76 6.87 -7.56
C GLY A 147 -11.11 5.44 -7.92
N ALA A 148 -10.73 4.99 -9.08
CA ALA A 148 -10.94 3.63 -9.54
C ALA A 148 -10.08 2.62 -8.76
N ASP A 149 -8.81 2.95 -8.56
CA ASP A 149 -7.84 2.06 -7.90
C ASP A 149 -8.12 1.87 -6.41
N PHE A 150 -8.62 2.89 -5.72
CA PHE A 150 -8.97 2.84 -4.30
C PHE A 150 -10.44 2.52 -4.02
N ALA A 151 -11.29 2.42 -5.04
CA ALA A 151 -12.75 2.28 -4.89
C ALA A 151 -13.14 1.16 -3.93
N ARG A 152 -12.56 -0.02 -4.09
CA ARG A 152 -12.82 -1.18 -3.24
C ARG A 152 -12.41 -0.93 -1.78
N ASP A 153 -11.21 -0.40 -1.57
CA ASP A 153 -10.66 -0.20 -0.23
C ASP A 153 -11.33 0.97 0.50
N VAL A 154 -11.77 2.00 -0.23
CA VAL A 154 -12.58 3.09 0.32
C VAL A 154 -13.97 2.59 0.71
N LEU A 155 -14.55 1.64 -0.02
CA LEU A 155 -15.87 1.06 0.29
C LEU A 155 -15.80 -0.07 1.33
N ALA A 156 -14.67 -0.73 1.52
CA ALA A 156 -14.50 -1.77 2.51
C ALA A 156 -14.90 -1.29 3.91
N SER A 157 -15.35 -2.20 4.76
CA SER A 157 -15.58 -1.87 6.18
C SER A 157 -14.25 -1.63 6.90
N ASP A 158 -14.29 -0.91 8.02
CA ASP A 158 -13.08 -0.76 8.84
C ASP A 158 -12.60 -2.11 9.36
N GLU A 159 -13.48 -3.08 9.51
CA GLU A 159 -13.18 -4.45 9.92
C GLU A 159 -12.37 -5.21 8.86
N GLU A 160 -12.61 -4.95 7.58
CA GLU A 160 -11.85 -5.56 6.48
C GLU A 160 -10.46 -4.93 6.28
N LEU A 161 -10.32 -3.66 6.64
CA LEU A 161 -9.07 -2.90 6.54
C LEU A 161 -8.23 -2.95 7.82
N ASP A 162 -8.80 -3.35 8.96
CA ASP A 162 -8.16 -3.20 10.25
C ASP A 162 -6.97 -4.16 10.46
N ASP A 163 -5.91 -3.59 10.99
CA ASP A 163 -4.90 -4.31 11.74
C ASP A 163 -5.55 -4.89 12.99
N ALA A 164 -6.06 -6.11 12.86
CA ALA A 164 -6.79 -6.79 13.92
C ALA A 164 -5.97 -6.89 15.22
N LYS A 165 -4.64 -6.90 15.12
CA LYS A 165 -3.75 -6.90 16.30
C LYS A 165 -3.85 -5.58 17.06
N SER A 166 -3.75 -4.45 16.35
CA SER A 166 -3.85 -3.11 16.96
C SER A 166 -5.23 -2.90 17.57
N ARG A 167 -6.29 -3.27 16.85
CA ARG A 167 -7.66 -3.18 17.34
C ARG A 167 -7.90 -4.03 18.58
N LEU A 168 -7.40 -5.28 18.61
CA LEU A 168 -7.49 -6.13 19.78
C LEU A 168 -6.71 -5.55 20.95
N GLN A 169 -5.54 -4.98 20.71
CA GLN A 169 -4.74 -4.31 21.74
C GLN A 169 -5.48 -3.10 22.31
N GLU A 170 -6.01 -2.22 21.47
CA GLU A 170 -6.80 -1.05 21.90
C GLU A 170 -8.02 -1.47 22.73
N LEU A 171 -8.75 -2.50 22.27
CA LEU A 171 -9.90 -3.04 22.99
C LEU A 171 -9.53 -3.52 24.40
N LEU A 172 -8.44 -4.28 24.52
CA LEU A 172 -7.98 -4.79 25.81
C LEU A 172 -7.46 -3.66 26.71
N GLN A 173 -6.73 -2.72 26.17
CA GLN A 173 -6.26 -1.54 26.92
C GLN A 173 -7.44 -0.67 27.42
N ALA A 174 -8.47 -0.47 26.62
CA ALA A 174 -9.67 0.24 27.04
C ALA A 174 -10.40 -0.47 28.19
N GLN A 175 -10.24 -1.78 28.32
CA GLN A 175 -10.76 -2.62 29.40
C GLN A 175 -9.79 -2.74 30.60
N GLY A 176 -8.63 -2.07 30.55
CA GLY A 176 -7.57 -2.20 31.57
C GLY A 176 -6.89 -3.56 31.59
N ARG A 177 -6.98 -4.34 30.52
CA ARG A 177 -6.44 -5.70 30.39
C ARG A 177 -5.04 -5.69 29.74
N PRO A 178 -4.21 -6.71 30.03
CA PRO A 178 -2.91 -6.89 29.39
C PRO A 178 -3.04 -7.09 27.86
N VAL A 179 -2.01 -6.69 27.12
CA VAL A 179 -1.91 -6.92 25.68
C VAL A 179 -1.88 -8.42 25.33
N PRO A 180 -2.42 -8.82 24.18
CA PRO A 180 -2.45 -10.22 23.78
C PRO A 180 -1.04 -10.75 23.47
N ARG A 181 -0.80 -12.03 23.73
CA ARG A 181 0.46 -12.71 23.39
C ARG A 181 0.28 -13.54 22.13
N TYR A 182 1.28 -13.50 21.26
CA TYR A 182 1.28 -14.25 19.99
C TYR A 182 2.45 -15.25 19.98
N GLY A 183 2.17 -16.51 19.68
CA GLY A 183 3.17 -17.57 19.55
C GLY A 183 3.01 -18.30 18.21
N VAL A 184 4.12 -18.50 17.48
CA VAL A 184 4.11 -19.40 16.31
C VAL A 184 4.08 -20.82 16.83
N VAL A 185 3.05 -21.58 16.46
CA VAL A 185 2.86 -22.98 16.89
C VAL A 185 3.24 -23.96 15.80
N GLU A 186 3.20 -23.54 14.55
CA GLU A 186 3.51 -24.39 13.41
C GLU A 186 4.11 -23.58 12.27
N GLU A 187 5.09 -24.16 11.58
CA GLU A 187 5.75 -23.57 10.42
C GLU A 187 5.99 -24.66 9.39
N GLU A 188 5.25 -24.66 8.27
CA GLU A 188 5.25 -25.71 7.27
C GLU A 188 5.56 -25.20 5.87
N GLY A 189 6.09 -26.08 5.02
CA GLY A 189 6.34 -25.84 3.60
C GLY A 189 7.71 -25.28 3.27
N PRO A 190 8.08 -25.28 1.98
CA PRO A 190 9.36 -24.77 1.51
C PRO A 190 9.44 -23.25 1.69
N SER A 191 10.66 -22.70 1.72
CA SER A 191 10.95 -21.29 2.03
C SER A 191 10.15 -20.29 1.18
N HIS A 192 9.85 -20.61 -0.09
CA HIS A 192 9.10 -19.77 -1.03
C HIS A 192 7.57 -19.94 -0.93
N ARG A 193 7.07 -20.89 -0.12
CA ARG A 193 5.63 -21.15 0.12
C ARG A 193 5.36 -21.53 1.57
N ARG A 194 6.11 -20.95 2.50
CA ARG A 194 6.01 -21.25 3.92
C ARG A 194 4.66 -20.78 4.48
N ARG A 195 4.00 -21.68 5.22
CA ARG A 195 2.75 -21.43 5.93
C ARG A 195 3.05 -21.36 7.42
N PHE A 196 2.47 -20.39 8.09
CA PHE A 196 2.62 -20.19 9.53
C PHE A 196 1.27 -20.35 10.19
N ARG A 197 1.22 -21.07 11.32
CA ARG A 197 0.10 -21.05 12.24
C ARG A 197 0.53 -20.34 13.52
N VAL A 198 -0.26 -19.36 13.94
CA VAL A 198 -0.01 -18.53 15.11
C VAL A 198 -1.19 -18.61 16.06
N GLU A 199 -0.91 -18.76 17.35
CA GLU A 199 -1.90 -18.58 18.42
C GLU A 199 -1.85 -17.16 18.96
N CYS A 200 -3.03 -16.56 19.20
CA CYS A 200 -3.28 -15.37 20.00
C CYS A 200 -3.87 -15.80 21.34
N ARG A 201 -3.22 -15.45 22.44
CA ARG A 201 -3.60 -15.85 23.79
C ARG A 201 -3.81 -14.62 24.68
N LEU A 202 -4.95 -14.61 25.39
CA LEU A 202 -5.26 -13.59 26.40
C LEU A 202 -4.89 -14.04 27.80
N ASP A 203 -4.95 -13.10 28.74
CA ASP A 203 -4.72 -13.30 30.18
C ASP A 203 -5.77 -14.22 30.85
N ASP A 204 -7.00 -14.24 30.33
CA ASP A 204 -8.10 -15.09 30.79
C ASP A 204 -8.01 -16.54 30.27
N GLY A 205 -6.93 -16.89 29.56
CA GLY A 205 -6.74 -18.22 28.97
C GLY A 205 -7.44 -18.42 27.63
N THR A 206 -8.19 -17.45 27.12
CA THR A 206 -8.81 -17.54 25.78
C THR A 206 -7.71 -17.61 24.70
N VAL A 207 -7.86 -18.57 23.76
CA VAL A 207 -6.91 -18.79 22.67
C VAL A 207 -7.65 -18.87 21.35
N THR A 208 -7.09 -18.20 20.33
CA THR A 208 -7.50 -18.35 18.93
C THR A 208 -6.28 -18.60 18.06
N SER A 209 -6.47 -19.28 16.94
CA SER A 209 -5.41 -19.54 15.96
C SER A 209 -5.70 -18.85 14.63
N GLY A 210 -4.64 -18.52 13.91
CA GLY A 210 -4.72 -17.98 12.56
C GLY A 210 -3.59 -18.54 11.70
N GLU A 211 -3.86 -18.68 10.41
CA GLU A 211 -2.89 -19.16 9.42
C GLU A 211 -2.59 -18.09 8.39
N GLY A 212 -1.37 -18.13 7.83
CA GLY A 212 -0.97 -17.21 6.77
C GLY A 212 0.38 -17.56 6.16
N TYR A 213 0.68 -16.97 5.01
CA TYR A 213 1.97 -17.14 4.32
C TYR A 213 3.09 -16.26 4.90
N SER A 214 2.83 -15.53 5.97
CA SER A 214 3.81 -14.85 6.80
C SER A 214 3.38 -14.89 8.25
N LYS A 215 4.35 -14.77 9.17
CA LYS A 215 4.06 -14.68 10.62
C LYS A 215 3.09 -13.53 10.92
N LYS A 216 3.26 -12.38 10.23
CA LYS A 216 2.38 -11.20 10.37
C LYS A 216 0.95 -11.51 9.93
N ALA A 217 0.75 -12.15 8.76
CA ALA A 217 -0.58 -12.51 8.27
C ALA A 217 -1.29 -13.50 9.21
N ALA A 218 -0.58 -14.52 9.71
CA ALA A 218 -1.11 -15.47 10.66
C ALA A 218 -1.50 -14.82 12.01
N GLN A 219 -0.70 -13.86 12.50
CA GLN A 219 -1.03 -13.09 13.70
C GLN A 219 -2.29 -12.24 13.52
N GLN A 220 -2.46 -11.61 12.36
CA GLN A 220 -3.66 -10.83 12.04
C GLN A 220 -4.92 -11.71 12.05
N GLU A 221 -4.85 -12.89 11.45
CA GLU A 221 -5.98 -13.82 11.41
C GLU A 221 -6.34 -14.36 12.80
N ALA A 222 -5.33 -14.68 13.62
CA ALA A 222 -5.53 -15.07 15.02
C ALA A 222 -6.22 -13.95 15.83
N ALA A 223 -5.78 -12.68 15.62
CA ALA A 223 -6.38 -11.52 16.27
C ALA A 223 -7.82 -11.27 15.81
N ARG A 224 -8.13 -11.45 14.51
CA ARG A 224 -9.52 -11.38 14.00
C ARG A 224 -10.43 -12.42 14.66
N GLY A 225 -9.93 -13.65 14.79
CA GLY A 225 -10.65 -14.70 15.52
C GLY A 225 -10.96 -14.27 16.96
N MET A 226 -10.00 -13.65 17.65
CA MET A 226 -10.17 -13.17 19.02
C MET A 226 -11.19 -12.02 19.11
N LEU A 227 -11.14 -11.08 18.18
CA LEU A 227 -12.10 -9.98 18.12
C LEU A 227 -13.54 -10.46 17.90
N ARG A 228 -13.76 -11.48 17.04
CA ARG A 228 -15.09 -12.09 16.84
C ARG A 228 -15.60 -12.74 18.12
N LEU A 229 -14.76 -13.42 18.89
CA LEU A 229 -15.14 -14.04 20.17
C LEU A 229 -15.46 -13.02 21.26
N LYS A 230 -14.85 -11.83 21.22
CA LYS A 230 -15.01 -10.77 22.22
C LYS A 230 -15.96 -9.66 21.76
N ALA A 231 -16.47 -9.67 20.52
CA ALA A 231 -17.55 -8.81 20.12
C ALA A 231 -18.81 -9.12 20.96
N PRO A 232 -19.52 -8.13 21.54
CA PRO A 232 -20.77 -8.38 22.21
C PRO A 232 -21.76 -8.91 21.17
N GLY A 233 -22.28 -10.13 21.42
CA GLY A 233 -22.94 -10.98 20.48
C GLY A 233 -24.04 -10.33 19.65
N ASP A 234 -24.08 -10.72 18.38
CA ASP A 234 -25.31 -11.10 17.71
C ASP A 234 -25.71 -12.46 18.27
N ALA A 235 -26.41 -12.45 19.37
CA ALA A 235 -27.24 -13.56 19.79
C ALA A 235 -28.58 -13.41 19.07
N LEU A 236 -28.79 -14.28 18.03
CA LEU A 236 -30.06 -14.74 17.45
C LEU A 236 -31.26 -13.80 17.56
#